data_e6340ba99fd8bf9ebef02d8a744a53d7
#
_entry.id   e6340ba99fd8bf9ebef02d8a744a53d7
#
_cell.length_a   1.000
_cell.length_b   1.000
_cell.length_c   1.000
_cell.angle_alpha   90.00
_cell.angle_beta   90.00
_cell.angle_gamma   90.00
#
_symmetry.space_group_name_H-M   'P 1'
#
loop_
_entity.id
_entity.type
_entity.pdbx_description
1 polymer ?
#
loop_
_entity_poly.entity_id
_entity_poly.type
_entity_poly.pdbx_seq_one_letter_code
_entity_poly.pdbx_strand_id
1 'polypeptide(L)'
;MMQSKLASLTLKGFFTFGLFLGALFSSLAASAQQASPSLPLLFDARERLARPDLSSLVRLRFLTSVDFPPFNFTDQNGKLSGFNVDLAREICSELEISDKCQIQALPFADLRDALAASQGDAVIAGFAVTPELRRQFVFSRPYLMLPARFVRNLAVPLDGKTAAALSSHPVGVVRGTVHEAMLAAFFPTLKAEPFDTKDALLAALKDRKVDAAFADALQLSFWVSSPASAKCCALFDGPYLSEHFLGEGITIMLRQKDSVLTSAIDHALATLSRNGRLQEIYLRYFPYGLY
;
A
#
# COMPACT_ATOMS: atom_id res chain seq x y z
N MET A 1 25.62 -99.82 -6.76
CA MET A 1 26.63 -100.24 -5.78
C MET A 1 26.98 -99.14 -4.85
N MET A 2 26.50 -99.30 -3.67
CA MET A 2 27.18 -99.06 -2.39
C MET A 2 27.52 -97.63 -2.08
N GLN A 3 26.76 -97.03 -1.17
CA GLN A 3 27.07 -96.83 0.28
C GLN A 3 28.24 -95.87 0.52
N SER A 4 28.29 -94.95 1.43
CA SER A 4 27.61 -94.77 2.73
C SER A 4 28.18 -93.51 3.43
N LYS A 5 27.36 -93.04 4.33
CA LYS A 5 27.67 -92.47 5.66
C LYS A 5 28.17 -91.05 5.79
N LEU A 6 27.29 -90.22 6.38
CA LEU A 6 27.30 -89.58 7.70
C LEU A 6 28.62 -88.98 8.20
N ALA A 7 28.58 -87.72 8.53
CA ALA A 7 28.84 -87.21 9.88
C ALA A 7 28.49 -85.74 10.01
N SER A 8 27.75 -85.45 11.05
CA SER A 8 27.39 -84.09 11.57
C SER A 8 28.60 -83.36 12.14
N LEU A 9 28.65 -82.12 12.05
CA LEU A 9 29.14 -81.26 13.16
C LEU A 9 28.54 -79.85 13.10
N THR A 10 27.91 -79.51 14.18
CA THR A 10 27.37 -78.15 14.53
C THR A 10 28.49 -77.19 14.77
N LEU A 11 28.38 -75.96 14.19
CA LEU A 11 29.05 -74.83 14.80
C LEU A 11 28.21 -73.54 14.62
N LYS A 12 27.89 -72.96 15.76
CA LYS A 12 27.19 -71.73 15.96
C LYS A 12 27.98 -70.61 15.35
N GLY A 13 27.37 -69.82 14.43
CA GLY A 13 27.92 -68.55 13.94
C GLY A 13 26.90 -67.49 14.15
N PHE A 14 27.26 -66.53 15.00
CA PHE A 14 26.53 -65.34 15.37
C PHE A 14 26.20 -64.49 14.14
N PHE A 15 24.94 -64.26 13.87
CA PHE A 15 24.47 -63.26 12.95
C PHE A 15 24.29 -61.92 13.71
N THR A 16 25.24 -61.00 13.58
CA THR A 16 25.12 -59.61 14.01
C THR A 16 24.27 -58.88 13.00
N PHE A 17 23.03 -58.62 13.37
CA PHE A 17 22.08 -57.77 12.63
C PHE A 17 22.48 -56.30 12.87
N GLY A 18 23.21 -55.71 11.91
CA GLY A 18 23.51 -54.28 11.91
C GLY A 18 22.27 -53.46 11.56
N LEU A 19 21.64 -52.84 12.55
CA LEU A 19 20.61 -51.83 12.35
C LEU A 19 21.24 -50.58 11.71
N PHE A 20 21.06 -50.39 10.42
CA PHE A 20 21.28 -49.10 9.73
C PHE A 20 20.11 -48.18 10.04
N LEU A 21 20.26 -47.35 11.06
CA LEU A 21 19.36 -46.24 11.36
C LEU A 21 19.62 -45.13 10.37
N GLY A 22 18.97 -45.17 9.20
CA GLY A 22 18.97 -44.06 8.25
C GLY A 22 18.18 -42.87 8.80
N ALA A 23 18.88 -41.90 9.38
CA ALA A 23 18.29 -40.62 9.76
C ALA A 23 17.86 -39.87 8.48
N LEU A 24 16.58 -39.95 8.15
CA LEU A 24 15.93 -39.07 7.17
C LEU A 24 15.91 -37.65 7.77
N PHE A 25 16.92 -36.83 7.45
CA PHE A 25 16.87 -35.39 7.63
C PHE A 25 15.85 -34.83 6.60
N SER A 26 14.59 -34.79 7.01
CA SER A 26 13.60 -33.96 6.33
C SER A 26 13.98 -32.48 6.56
N SER A 27 14.68 -31.89 5.59
CA SER A 27 14.86 -30.43 5.51
C SER A 27 13.48 -29.80 5.32
N LEU A 28 12.86 -29.36 6.41
CA LEU A 28 11.77 -28.40 6.38
C LEU A 28 12.33 -27.12 5.75
N ALA A 29 12.11 -26.97 4.44
CA ALA A 29 12.24 -25.68 3.80
C ALA A 29 11.20 -24.75 4.47
N ALA A 30 11.66 -23.93 5.42
CA ALA A 30 10.87 -22.82 5.94
C ALA A 30 10.62 -21.90 4.75
N SER A 31 9.44 -22.02 4.14
CA SER A 31 8.93 -21.02 3.21
C SER A 31 8.85 -19.72 4.01
N ALA A 32 9.76 -18.80 3.74
CA ALA A 32 9.66 -17.43 4.25
C ALA A 32 8.35 -16.88 3.69
N GLN A 33 7.31 -16.87 4.52
CA GLN A 33 6.02 -16.30 4.22
C GLN A 33 6.27 -14.80 4.08
N GLN A 34 6.30 -14.31 2.85
CA GLN A 34 6.34 -12.87 2.60
C GLN A 34 5.10 -12.30 3.30
N ALA A 35 5.34 -11.43 4.29
CA ALA A 35 4.25 -10.75 4.97
C ALA A 35 3.41 -10.03 3.89
N SER A 36 2.12 -10.33 3.87
CA SER A 36 1.20 -9.66 2.94
C SER A 36 1.24 -8.15 3.21
N PRO A 37 1.24 -7.30 2.18
CA PRO A 37 1.19 -5.86 2.37
C PRO A 37 0.01 -5.49 3.26
N SER A 38 0.26 -4.78 4.34
CA SER A 38 -0.80 -4.40 5.28
C SER A 38 -0.92 -2.88 5.36
N LEU A 39 -2.15 -2.38 5.45
CA LEU A 39 -2.41 -0.98 5.78
C LEU A 39 -1.97 -0.71 7.22
N PRO A 40 -1.29 0.41 7.50
CA PRO A 40 -1.14 0.88 8.87
C PRO A 40 -2.50 1.19 9.47
N LEU A 41 -2.68 0.91 10.76
CA LEU A 41 -3.88 1.28 11.48
C LEU A 41 -3.89 2.80 11.67
N LEU A 42 -4.69 3.51 10.89
CA LEU A 42 -4.86 4.96 10.98
C LEU A 42 -5.91 5.35 12.04
N PHE A 43 -6.62 4.37 12.60
CA PHE A 43 -7.62 4.53 13.64
C PHE A 43 -7.20 3.77 14.89
N ASP A 44 -7.36 4.37 16.07
CA ASP A 44 -7.12 3.66 17.32
C ASP A 44 -8.09 2.46 17.43
N ALA A 45 -7.54 1.26 17.59
CA ALA A 45 -8.32 0.04 17.71
C ALA A 45 -9.28 0.05 18.92
N ARG A 46 -8.96 0.86 19.93
CA ARG A 46 -9.78 1.02 21.16
C ARG A 46 -10.82 2.11 21.04
N GLU A 47 -10.66 3.03 20.09
CA GLU A 47 -11.60 4.13 19.91
C GLU A 47 -12.97 3.59 19.45
N ARG A 48 -14.02 4.11 20.04
CA ARG A 48 -15.42 3.80 19.69
C ARG A 48 -16.09 5.09 19.26
N LEU A 49 -16.10 5.33 17.96
CA LEU A 49 -16.87 6.43 17.39
C LEU A 49 -18.35 6.05 17.40
N ALA A 50 -19.19 6.91 17.97
CA ALA A 50 -20.62 6.72 17.91
C ALA A 50 -21.11 6.75 16.46
N ARG A 51 -22.06 5.88 16.12
CA ARG A 51 -22.74 5.93 14.82
C ARG A 51 -23.81 7.03 14.90
N PRO A 52 -23.70 8.11 14.13
CA PRO A 52 -24.73 9.14 14.10
C PRO A 52 -26.03 8.62 13.48
N ASP A 53 -27.14 9.20 13.88
CA ASP A 53 -28.44 8.93 13.25
C ASP A 53 -28.52 9.61 11.88
N LEU A 54 -28.71 8.80 10.83
CA LEU A 54 -28.88 9.20 9.45
C LEU A 54 -30.32 8.96 8.93
N SER A 55 -31.29 8.75 9.81
CA SER A 55 -32.69 8.47 9.43
C SER A 55 -33.29 9.58 8.56
N SER A 56 -32.95 10.83 8.86
CA SER A 56 -33.37 12.01 8.09
C SER A 56 -32.63 12.21 6.77
N LEU A 57 -31.57 11.44 6.52
CA LEU A 57 -30.78 11.56 5.27
C LEU A 57 -31.61 11.06 4.09
N VAL A 58 -31.90 11.94 3.15
CA VAL A 58 -32.63 11.60 1.91
C VAL A 58 -31.72 10.91 0.92
N ARG A 59 -30.49 11.42 0.77
CA ARG A 59 -29.47 10.86 -0.14
C ARG A 59 -28.06 11.29 0.29
N LEU A 60 -27.05 10.51 -0.11
CA LEU A 60 -25.64 10.84 -0.02
C LEU A 60 -25.01 10.75 -1.42
N ARG A 61 -24.51 11.87 -1.91
CA ARG A 61 -23.83 11.95 -3.22
C ARG A 61 -22.35 12.15 -3.02
N PHE A 62 -21.58 11.10 -3.32
CA PHE A 62 -20.13 11.22 -3.45
C PHE A 62 -19.78 11.78 -4.82
N LEU A 63 -18.94 12.81 -4.85
CA LEU A 63 -18.31 13.33 -6.06
C LEU A 63 -16.88 12.80 -6.14
N THR A 64 -16.47 12.41 -7.34
CA THR A 64 -15.12 11.93 -7.63
C THR A 64 -14.68 12.36 -9.03
N SER A 65 -13.43 12.08 -9.42
CA SER A 65 -12.96 12.25 -10.81
C SER A 65 -12.71 10.89 -11.47
N VAL A 66 -12.21 10.88 -12.70
CA VAL A 66 -11.85 9.65 -13.44
C VAL A 66 -10.41 9.65 -13.93
N ASP A 67 -9.60 10.56 -13.43
CA ASP A 67 -8.25 10.86 -13.89
C ASP A 67 -7.15 10.53 -12.84
N PHE A 68 -7.48 9.73 -11.82
CA PHE A 68 -6.58 9.39 -10.73
C PHE A 68 -6.51 7.86 -10.48
N PRO A 69 -6.07 7.04 -11.44
CA PRO A 69 -5.90 5.61 -11.21
C PRO A 69 -4.73 5.35 -10.22
N PRO A 70 -4.84 4.31 -9.36
CA PRO A 70 -5.92 3.34 -9.25
C PRO A 70 -7.03 3.77 -8.27
N PHE A 71 -7.07 5.03 -7.86
CA PHE A 71 -8.03 5.54 -6.87
C PHE A 71 -9.42 5.74 -7.46
N ASN A 72 -9.50 6.41 -8.59
CA ASN A 72 -10.76 6.66 -9.32
C ASN A 72 -10.47 6.79 -10.82
N PHE A 73 -11.12 5.95 -11.60
CA PHE A 73 -10.94 5.85 -13.04
C PHE A 73 -12.17 5.20 -13.70
N THR A 74 -12.20 5.23 -15.00
CA THR A 74 -13.20 4.49 -15.78
C THR A 74 -12.56 3.19 -16.29
N ASP A 75 -13.18 2.04 -15.98
CA ASP A 75 -12.71 0.74 -16.44
C ASP A 75 -12.94 0.53 -17.95
N GLN A 76 -12.51 -0.61 -18.48
CA GLN A 76 -12.64 -0.95 -19.90
C GLN A 76 -14.09 -1.03 -20.39
N ASN A 77 -15.05 -1.16 -19.48
CA ASN A 77 -16.49 -1.22 -19.78
C ASN A 77 -17.16 0.15 -19.61
N GLY A 78 -16.41 1.21 -19.37
CA GLY A 78 -16.93 2.55 -19.11
C GLY A 78 -17.53 2.74 -17.71
N LYS A 79 -17.30 1.78 -16.78
CA LYS A 79 -17.84 1.83 -15.42
C LYS A 79 -16.85 2.55 -14.51
N LEU A 80 -17.40 3.42 -13.64
CA LEU A 80 -16.63 4.09 -12.59
C LEU A 80 -16.10 3.06 -11.58
N SER A 81 -14.79 3.01 -11.41
CA SER A 81 -14.02 2.03 -10.66
C SER A 81 -12.87 2.68 -9.92
N GLY A 82 -12.25 1.97 -8.98
CA GLY A 82 -11.08 2.41 -8.22
C GLY A 82 -11.25 2.28 -6.72
N PHE A 83 -10.13 2.41 -6.02
CA PHE A 83 -10.05 2.29 -4.56
C PHE A 83 -11.06 3.23 -3.86
N ASN A 84 -11.09 4.51 -4.24
CA ASN A 84 -11.99 5.50 -3.66
C ASN A 84 -13.46 5.18 -3.96
N VAL A 85 -13.74 4.65 -5.15
CA VAL A 85 -15.10 4.30 -5.57
C VAL A 85 -15.62 3.10 -4.79
N ASP A 86 -14.79 2.07 -4.60
CA ASP A 86 -15.14 0.91 -3.79
C ASP A 86 -15.26 1.29 -2.31
N LEU A 87 -14.35 2.15 -1.80
CA LEU A 87 -14.45 2.65 -0.44
C LEU A 87 -15.74 3.43 -0.20
N ALA A 88 -16.15 4.30 -1.12
CA ALA A 88 -17.42 5.03 -1.00
C ALA A 88 -18.63 4.06 -0.94
N ARG A 89 -18.62 2.98 -1.74
CA ARG A 89 -19.67 1.94 -1.69
C ARG A 89 -19.68 1.23 -0.34
N GLU A 90 -18.51 0.87 0.19
CA GLU A 90 -18.41 0.19 1.49
C GLU A 90 -18.82 1.11 2.66
N ILE A 91 -18.49 2.41 2.60
CA ILE A 91 -18.99 3.40 3.56
C ILE A 91 -20.52 3.41 3.57
N CYS A 92 -21.15 3.43 2.40
CA CYS A 92 -22.60 3.40 2.28
C CYS A 92 -23.22 2.11 2.82
N SER A 93 -22.55 0.99 2.59
CA SER A 93 -22.96 -0.32 3.10
C SER A 93 -22.85 -0.39 4.62
N GLU A 94 -21.74 0.08 5.19
CA GLU A 94 -21.51 0.11 6.65
C GLU A 94 -22.51 1.03 7.36
N LEU A 95 -22.89 2.13 6.72
CA LEU A 95 -23.90 3.06 7.25
C LEU A 95 -25.34 2.60 7.00
N GLU A 96 -25.56 1.47 6.29
CA GLU A 96 -26.87 0.92 5.92
C GLU A 96 -27.75 1.90 5.10
N ILE A 97 -27.09 2.64 4.21
CA ILE A 97 -27.74 3.65 3.34
C ILE A 97 -27.42 3.41 1.84
N SER A 98 -27.11 2.19 1.44
CA SER A 98 -26.70 1.87 0.06
C SER A 98 -27.73 2.30 -0.99
N ASP A 99 -29.00 2.22 -0.67
CA ASP A 99 -30.12 2.65 -1.52
C ASP A 99 -30.21 4.18 -1.68
N LYS A 100 -29.65 4.93 -0.74
CA LYS A 100 -29.58 6.40 -0.76
C LYS A 100 -28.26 6.95 -1.32
N CYS A 101 -27.28 6.07 -1.61
CA CYS A 101 -25.95 6.47 -2.04
C CYS A 101 -25.85 6.56 -3.56
N GLN A 102 -25.16 7.62 -4.00
CA GLN A 102 -24.83 7.84 -5.40
C GLN A 102 -23.36 8.26 -5.50
N ILE A 103 -22.67 7.79 -6.55
CA ILE A 103 -21.31 8.21 -6.86
C ILE A 103 -21.32 8.83 -8.25
N GLN A 104 -20.86 10.08 -8.34
CA GLN A 104 -20.89 10.90 -9.52
C GLN A 104 -19.49 11.37 -9.89
N ALA A 105 -19.10 11.19 -11.15
CA ALA A 105 -17.82 11.69 -11.65
C ALA A 105 -17.99 13.07 -12.27
N LEU A 106 -17.07 13.97 -11.96
CA LEU A 106 -16.91 15.31 -12.53
C LEU A 106 -15.42 15.53 -12.85
N PRO A 107 -15.08 16.51 -13.70
CA PRO A 107 -13.68 16.95 -13.81
C PRO A 107 -13.13 17.36 -12.44
N PHE A 108 -11.88 17.01 -12.14
CA PHE A 108 -11.27 17.29 -10.83
C PHE A 108 -11.36 18.77 -10.44
N ALA A 109 -11.15 19.68 -11.41
CA ALA A 109 -11.20 21.11 -11.20
C ALA A 109 -12.58 21.62 -10.72
N ASP A 110 -13.66 20.91 -11.06
CA ASP A 110 -15.03 21.34 -10.76
C ASP A 110 -15.52 20.80 -9.40
N LEU A 111 -14.85 19.78 -8.83
CA LEU A 111 -15.32 19.06 -7.65
C LEU A 111 -15.54 19.95 -6.43
N ARG A 112 -14.61 20.89 -6.17
CA ARG A 112 -14.69 21.81 -5.03
C ARG A 112 -15.91 22.72 -5.15
N ASP A 113 -16.09 23.32 -6.31
CA ASP A 113 -17.17 24.28 -6.55
C ASP A 113 -18.54 23.58 -6.60
N ALA A 114 -18.61 22.36 -7.14
CA ALA A 114 -19.78 21.51 -7.09
C ALA A 114 -20.18 21.14 -5.66
N LEU A 115 -19.21 20.82 -4.78
CA LEU A 115 -19.47 20.57 -3.36
C LEU A 115 -19.99 21.82 -2.67
N ALA A 116 -19.36 22.98 -2.89
CA ALA A 116 -19.78 24.26 -2.33
C ALA A 116 -21.21 24.63 -2.77
N ALA A 117 -21.54 24.37 -4.04
CA ALA A 117 -22.87 24.58 -4.62
C ALA A 117 -23.91 23.51 -4.23
N SER A 118 -23.58 22.58 -3.35
CA SER A 118 -24.46 21.49 -2.91
C SER A 118 -24.93 20.55 -4.05
N GLN A 119 -24.16 20.45 -5.13
CA GLN A 119 -24.37 19.46 -6.18
C GLN A 119 -23.97 18.04 -5.74
N GLY A 120 -23.09 17.93 -4.74
CA GLY A 120 -22.74 16.72 -4.00
C GLY A 120 -22.72 16.97 -2.49
N ASP A 121 -22.47 15.92 -1.74
CA ASP A 121 -22.49 15.97 -0.27
C ASP A 121 -21.10 15.65 0.31
N ALA A 122 -20.28 14.87 -0.41
CA ALA A 122 -18.91 14.55 -0.07
C ALA A 122 -18.05 14.42 -1.34
N VAL A 123 -16.76 14.76 -1.27
CA VAL A 123 -15.79 14.54 -2.34
C VAL A 123 -14.75 13.51 -1.91
N ILE A 124 -14.57 12.47 -2.71
CA ILE A 124 -13.57 11.41 -2.54
C ILE A 124 -12.72 11.31 -3.82
N ALA A 125 -11.68 12.15 -3.93
CA ALA A 125 -10.88 12.31 -5.15
C ALA A 125 -9.39 12.60 -4.91
N GLY A 126 -8.92 12.48 -3.66
CA GLY A 126 -7.50 12.68 -3.34
C GLY A 126 -7.08 14.14 -3.19
N PHE A 127 -7.98 15.02 -2.77
CA PHE A 127 -7.59 16.39 -2.43
C PHE A 127 -6.58 16.41 -1.29
N ALA A 128 -5.51 17.18 -1.46
CA ALA A 128 -4.60 17.50 -0.38
C ALA A 128 -5.29 18.43 0.63
N VAL A 129 -5.16 18.12 1.91
CA VAL A 129 -5.68 19.00 2.96
C VAL A 129 -4.78 20.20 3.12
N THR A 130 -5.28 21.40 2.79
CA THR A 130 -4.56 22.66 2.93
C THR A 130 -5.26 23.61 3.90
N PRO A 131 -4.55 24.58 4.51
CA PRO A 131 -5.17 25.59 5.36
C PRO A 131 -6.29 26.36 4.66
N GLU A 132 -6.17 26.61 3.35
CA GLU A 132 -7.19 27.28 2.52
C GLU A 132 -8.47 26.46 2.44
N LEU A 133 -8.33 25.16 2.15
CA LEU A 133 -9.48 24.26 2.05
C LEU A 133 -10.12 24.03 3.42
N ARG A 134 -9.34 23.95 4.51
CA ARG A 134 -9.88 23.81 5.88
C ARG A 134 -10.70 25.02 6.32
N ARG A 135 -10.49 26.20 5.74
CA ARG A 135 -11.34 27.39 6.02
C ARG A 135 -12.73 27.27 5.38
N GLN A 136 -12.89 26.47 4.35
CA GLN A 136 -14.13 26.35 3.57
C GLN A 136 -14.84 25.02 3.76
N PHE A 137 -14.09 23.97 4.06
CA PHE A 137 -14.55 22.60 4.12
C PHE A 137 -14.08 21.89 5.41
N VAL A 138 -14.76 20.84 5.76
CA VAL A 138 -14.32 19.88 6.76
C VAL A 138 -13.85 18.60 6.06
N PHE A 139 -12.97 17.87 6.71
CA PHE A 139 -12.39 16.64 6.18
C PHE A 139 -12.63 15.50 7.15
N SER A 140 -12.89 14.31 6.60
CA SER A 140 -12.85 13.08 7.38
C SER A 140 -11.44 12.84 7.95
N ARG A 141 -11.30 11.91 8.85
CA ARG A 141 -10.00 11.32 9.17
C ARG A 141 -9.37 10.70 7.91
N PRO A 142 -8.04 10.66 7.83
CA PRO A 142 -7.37 10.03 6.70
C PRO A 142 -7.66 8.53 6.67
N TYR A 143 -7.90 8.00 5.47
CA TYR A 143 -8.11 6.57 5.26
C TYR A 143 -6.94 5.89 4.55
N LEU A 144 -6.01 6.66 4.01
CA LEU A 144 -4.78 6.18 3.41
C LEU A 144 -3.69 7.25 3.54
N MET A 145 -2.48 6.81 3.90
CA MET A 145 -1.28 7.65 3.83
C MET A 145 -0.52 7.27 2.56
N LEU A 146 0.11 8.25 1.91
CA LEU A 146 1.00 7.99 0.79
C LEU A 146 2.45 8.13 1.29
N PRO A 147 3.16 7.03 1.52
CA PRO A 147 4.53 7.09 2.02
C PRO A 147 5.53 7.41 0.92
N ALA A 148 6.72 7.86 1.32
CA ALA A 148 7.91 7.80 0.50
C ALA A 148 8.65 6.47 0.74
N ARG A 149 9.35 5.98 -0.28
CA ARG A 149 10.18 4.77 -0.19
C ARG A 149 11.44 4.90 -1.01
N PHE A 150 12.42 4.05 -0.68
CA PHE A 150 13.52 3.78 -1.57
C PHE A 150 13.17 2.67 -2.56
N VAL A 151 13.75 2.77 -3.75
CA VAL A 151 13.88 1.68 -4.71
C VAL A 151 15.36 1.55 -5.06
N ARG A 152 15.87 0.33 -5.16
CA ARG A 152 17.29 0.07 -5.51
C ARG A 152 17.42 -0.65 -6.84
N ASN A 153 18.53 -0.47 -7.52
CA ASN A 153 18.92 -1.34 -8.64
C ASN A 153 19.46 -2.66 -8.08
N LEU A 154 18.91 -3.77 -8.54
CA LEU A 154 19.27 -5.12 -8.06
C LEU A 154 20.68 -5.56 -8.46
N ALA A 155 21.26 -4.96 -9.51
CA ALA A 155 22.63 -5.25 -9.92
C ALA A 155 23.69 -4.59 -9.03
N VAL A 156 23.28 -3.67 -8.12
CA VAL A 156 24.17 -3.01 -7.17
C VAL A 156 24.17 -3.80 -5.86
N PRO A 157 25.30 -4.36 -5.42
CA PRO A 157 25.40 -5.01 -4.13
C PRO A 157 25.29 -3.97 -3.01
N LEU A 158 24.38 -4.19 -2.05
CA LEU A 158 24.27 -3.37 -0.86
C LEU A 158 24.56 -4.21 0.38
N ASP A 159 25.33 -3.65 1.29
CA ASP A 159 25.66 -4.30 2.56
C ASP A 159 24.63 -3.93 3.63
N GLY A 160 23.43 -4.50 3.49
CA GLY A 160 22.31 -4.29 4.42
C GLY A 160 20.97 -4.13 3.71
N LYS A 161 19.92 -3.97 4.54
CA LYS A 161 18.52 -3.89 4.11
C LYS A 161 17.83 -2.56 4.43
N THR A 162 18.57 -1.62 4.99
CA THR A 162 18.05 -0.29 5.40
C THR A 162 18.76 0.83 4.65
N ALA A 163 18.20 2.04 4.71
CA ALA A 163 18.77 3.23 4.08
C ALA A 163 20.23 3.48 4.46
N ALA A 164 20.67 3.04 5.62
CA ALA A 164 22.07 3.15 6.03
C ALA A 164 23.05 2.46 5.05
N ALA A 165 22.63 1.39 4.39
CA ALA A 165 23.43 0.72 3.36
C ALA A 165 23.66 1.58 2.11
N LEU A 166 22.92 2.69 1.95
CA LEU A 166 23.07 3.62 0.84
C LEU A 166 24.07 4.76 1.10
N SER A 167 24.76 4.79 2.23
CA SER A 167 25.64 5.91 2.65
C SER A 167 26.78 6.21 1.65
N SER A 168 27.28 5.20 0.94
CA SER A 168 28.31 5.34 -0.11
C SER A 168 27.75 5.29 -1.53
N HIS A 169 26.44 5.22 -1.70
CA HIS A 169 25.77 5.02 -2.98
C HIS A 169 25.01 6.29 -3.39
N PRO A 170 25.05 6.70 -4.67
CA PRO A 170 24.25 7.82 -5.13
C PRO A 170 22.76 7.48 -5.12
N VAL A 171 21.97 8.36 -4.49
CA VAL A 171 20.52 8.23 -4.37
C VAL A 171 19.84 9.32 -5.18
N GLY A 172 19.15 8.93 -6.23
CA GLY A 172 18.43 9.85 -7.09
C GLY A 172 17.14 10.37 -6.43
N VAL A 173 16.80 11.62 -6.69
CA VAL A 173 15.58 12.27 -6.23
C VAL A 173 15.12 13.31 -7.27
N VAL A 174 13.83 13.66 -7.32
CA VAL A 174 13.34 14.71 -8.23
C VAL A 174 13.50 16.05 -7.57
N ARG A 175 14.19 16.97 -8.26
CA ARG A 175 14.50 18.33 -7.81
C ARG A 175 13.22 19.13 -7.47
N GLY A 176 13.26 19.91 -6.39
CA GLY A 176 12.19 20.82 -5.98
C GLY A 176 10.96 20.11 -5.41
N THR A 177 11.02 18.79 -5.19
CA THR A 177 9.92 18.03 -4.61
C THR A 177 10.00 17.94 -3.08
N VAL A 178 8.87 17.62 -2.46
CA VAL A 178 8.83 17.30 -1.03
C VAL A 178 9.69 16.09 -0.68
N HIS A 179 9.90 15.17 -1.62
CA HIS A 179 10.75 13.99 -1.44
C HIS A 179 12.24 14.39 -1.36
N GLU A 180 12.69 15.37 -2.14
CA GLU A 180 14.04 15.92 -2.01
C GLU A 180 14.27 16.54 -0.63
N ALA A 181 13.33 17.38 -0.18
CA ALA A 181 13.39 18.00 1.13
C ALA A 181 13.36 16.94 2.26
N MET A 182 12.52 15.92 2.12
CA MET A 182 12.40 14.82 3.08
C MET A 182 13.67 13.95 3.10
N LEU A 183 14.26 13.65 1.94
CA LEU A 183 15.51 12.92 1.85
C LEU A 183 16.65 13.68 2.58
N ALA A 184 16.77 14.97 2.35
CA ALA A 184 17.76 15.81 3.02
C ALA A 184 17.55 15.87 4.54
N ALA A 185 16.30 15.94 5.00
CA ALA A 185 15.98 16.04 6.42
C ALA A 185 16.16 14.72 7.17
N PHE A 186 15.75 13.59 6.58
CA PHE A 186 15.75 12.29 7.25
C PHE A 186 17.07 11.53 7.06
N PHE A 187 17.76 11.79 5.95
CA PHE A 187 18.97 11.05 5.55
C PHE A 187 20.09 12.01 5.11
N PRO A 188 20.53 12.92 5.99
CA PRO A 188 21.51 13.97 5.64
C PRO A 188 22.88 13.42 5.23
N THR A 189 23.16 12.14 5.52
CA THR A 189 24.43 11.48 5.18
C THR A 189 24.39 10.81 3.81
N LEU A 190 23.23 10.69 3.17
CA LEU A 190 23.12 10.08 1.85
C LEU A 190 23.52 11.08 0.76
N LYS A 191 24.16 10.56 -0.30
CA LYS A 191 24.54 11.35 -1.45
C LYS A 191 23.36 11.53 -2.39
N ALA A 192 22.62 12.63 -2.27
CA ALA A 192 21.49 12.95 -3.13
C ALA A 192 21.94 13.43 -4.51
N GLU A 193 21.36 12.86 -5.58
CA GLU A 193 21.57 13.25 -6.97
C GLU A 193 20.22 13.74 -7.55
N PRO A 194 20.01 15.06 -7.72
CA PRO A 194 18.73 15.59 -8.15
C PRO A 194 18.55 15.51 -9.68
N PHE A 195 17.35 15.07 -10.09
CA PHE A 195 16.91 14.99 -11.49
C PHE A 195 15.74 15.95 -11.74
N ASP A 196 15.63 16.49 -12.94
CA ASP A 196 14.58 17.45 -13.26
C ASP A 196 13.19 16.83 -13.42
N THR A 197 13.14 15.53 -13.77
CA THR A 197 11.89 14.79 -13.94
C THR A 197 11.95 13.39 -13.33
N LYS A 198 10.78 12.85 -13.01
CA LYS A 198 10.64 11.46 -12.56
C LYS A 198 11.15 10.47 -13.61
N ASP A 199 10.84 10.70 -14.88
CA ASP A 199 11.24 9.79 -15.95
C ASP A 199 12.76 9.77 -16.14
N ALA A 200 13.43 10.92 -16.00
CA ALA A 200 14.89 11.00 -15.99
C ALA A 200 15.50 10.26 -14.79
N LEU A 201 14.91 10.41 -13.61
CA LEU A 201 15.30 9.67 -12.40
C LEU A 201 15.20 8.16 -12.58
N LEU A 202 14.05 7.67 -13.05
CA LEU A 202 13.80 6.24 -13.21
C LEU A 202 14.64 5.62 -14.33
N ALA A 203 14.90 6.36 -15.40
CA ALA A 203 15.85 5.97 -16.43
C ALA A 203 17.28 5.88 -15.89
N ALA A 204 17.73 6.88 -15.12
CA ALA A 204 19.05 6.88 -14.49
C ALA A 204 19.23 5.72 -13.51
N LEU A 205 18.20 5.37 -12.73
CA LEU A 205 18.22 4.22 -11.85
C LEU A 205 18.35 2.90 -12.64
N LYS A 206 17.56 2.75 -13.70
CA LYS A 206 17.64 1.57 -14.58
C LYS A 206 19.00 1.43 -15.21
N ASP A 207 19.58 2.53 -15.68
CA ASP A 207 20.88 2.59 -16.35
C ASP A 207 22.07 2.56 -15.37
N ARG A 208 21.83 2.45 -14.06
CA ARG A 208 22.85 2.41 -12.98
C ARG A 208 23.67 3.70 -12.91
N LYS A 209 23.11 4.84 -13.27
CA LYS A 209 23.72 6.16 -13.03
C LYS A 209 23.54 6.59 -11.58
N VAL A 210 22.49 6.08 -10.93
CA VAL A 210 22.28 6.08 -9.48
C VAL A 210 21.97 4.66 -9.02
N ASP A 211 22.29 4.36 -7.79
CA ASP A 211 22.16 3.02 -7.21
C ASP A 211 20.79 2.80 -6.55
N ALA A 212 20.19 3.89 -6.08
CA ALA A 212 18.85 3.93 -5.54
C ALA A 212 18.12 5.22 -5.94
N ALA A 213 16.82 5.25 -5.75
CA ALA A 213 16.00 6.45 -5.84
C ALA A 213 15.06 6.55 -4.65
N PHE A 214 14.71 7.78 -4.25
CA PHE A 214 13.75 8.07 -3.19
C PHE A 214 12.61 8.90 -3.76
N ALA A 215 11.39 8.38 -3.66
CA ALA A 215 10.20 9.01 -4.22
C ALA A 215 8.91 8.46 -3.58
N ASP A 216 7.77 8.89 -4.11
CA ASP A 216 6.44 8.40 -3.76
C ASP A 216 6.33 6.87 -3.94
N ALA A 217 5.92 6.17 -2.89
CA ALA A 217 5.86 4.71 -2.87
C ALA A 217 4.88 4.14 -3.88
N LEU A 218 3.75 4.84 -4.12
CA LEU A 218 2.76 4.42 -5.10
C LEU A 218 3.36 4.40 -6.50
N GLN A 219 3.99 5.49 -6.90
CA GLN A 219 4.62 5.60 -8.21
C GLN A 219 5.75 4.57 -8.38
N LEU A 220 6.60 4.39 -7.37
CA LEU A 220 7.67 3.42 -7.38
C LEU A 220 7.15 1.98 -7.49
N SER A 221 6.11 1.62 -6.74
CA SER A 221 5.50 0.28 -6.77
C SER A 221 4.96 -0.08 -8.15
N PHE A 222 4.26 0.85 -8.79
CA PHE A 222 3.75 0.65 -10.14
C PHE A 222 4.88 0.58 -11.18
N TRP A 223 5.87 1.44 -11.08
CA TRP A 223 7.00 1.42 -12.00
C TRP A 223 7.80 0.12 -11.89
N VAL A 224 8.16 -0.33 -10.69
CA VAL A 224 8.88 -1.59 -10.45
C VAL A 224 8.14 -2.77 -11.06
N SER A 225 6.81 -2.79 -10.96
CA SER A 225 5.97 -3.87 -11.47
C SER A 225 5.69 -3.78 -12.97
N SER A 226 6.02 -2.66 -13.60
CA SER A 226 5.76 -2.42 -15.02
C SER A 226 6.89 -2.95 -15.92
N PRO A 227 6.62 -3.19 -17.22
CA PRO A 227 7.67 -3.49 -18.20
C PRO A 227 8.74 -2.41 -18.32
N ALA A 228 8.44 -1.15 -17.98
CA ALA A 228 9.37 -0.02 -18.07
C ALA A 228 10.59 -0.19 -17.15
N SER A 229 10.44 -0.86 -16.01
CA SER A 229 11.56 -1.17 -15.12
C SER A 229 12.52 -2.22 -15.67
N ALA A 230 12.11 -3.00 -16.69
CA ALA A 230 12.87 -4.15 -17.19
C ALA A 230 13.31 -5.13 -16.08
N LYS A 231 12.57 -5.18 -14.96
CA LYS A 231 12.87 -5.97 -13.75
C LYS A 231 14.24 -5.64 -13.12
N CYS A 232 14.79 -4.46 -13.39
CA CYS A 232 16.10 -4.03 -12.86
C CYS A 232 16.10 -3.85 -11.34
N CYS A 233 14.94 -3.60 -10.77
CA CYS A 233 14.87 -2.84 -9.55
C CYS A 233 13.81 -3.40 -8.61
N ALA A 234 13.98 -3.16 -7.31
CA ALA A 234 13.03 -3.57 -6.28
C ALA A 234 12.84 -2.46 -5.24
N LEU A 235 11.67 -2.44 -4.61
CA LEU A 235 11.45 -1.60 -3.44
C LEU A 235 12.47 -1.97 -2.36
N PHE A 236 12.97 -0.94 -1.69
CA PHE A 236 14.01 -1.07 -0.67
C PHE A 236 13.69 -0.12 0.46
N ASP A 237 13.86 -0.56 1.67
CA ASP A 237 13.57 0.19 2.89
C ASP A 237 12.36 1.15 2.86
N GLY A 238 11.84 1.49 4.02
CA GLY A 238 10.59 2.23 4.21
C GLY A 238 9.43 1.27 4.55
N PRO A 239 8.20 1.77 4.65
CA PRO A 239 7.73 3.11 4.24
C PRO A 239 8.14 4.23 5.19
N TYR A 240 8.32 5.43 4.65
CA TYR A 240 8.57 6.64 5.42
C TYR A 240 7.37 7.57 5.34
N LEU A 241 6.77 7.86 6.47
CA LEU A 241 5.62 8.76 6.61
C LEU A 241 6.06 10.06 7.28
N SER A 242 5.47 11.17 6.87
CA SER A 242 5.68 12.47 7.49
C SER A 242 4.55 13.42 7.12
N GLU A 243 3.76 13.83 8.08
CA GLU A 243 2.73 14.84 7.85
C GLU A 243 3.33 16.17 7.38
N HIS A 244 4.52 16.52 7.89
CA HIS A 244 5.20 17.77 7.51
C HIS A 244 5.54 17.82 6.02
N PHE A 245 5.98 16.72 5.42
CA PHE A 245 6.38 16.67 4.01
C PHE A 245 5.27 16.14 3.10
N LEU A 246 4.57 15.10 3.50
CA LEU A 246 3.66 14.34 2.66
C LEU A 246 2.19 14.65 2.92
N GLY A 247 1.92 15.53 3.89
CA GLY A 247 0.55 15.90 4.28
C GLY A 247 -0.13 14.87 5.19
N GLU A 248 -1.38 15.16 5.52
CA GLU A 248 -2.17 14.38 6.48
C GLU A 248 -2.71 13.05 5.92
N GLY A 249 -2.45 12.76 4.64
CA GLY A 249 -3.01 11.59 3.95
C GLY A 249 -4.23 11.92 3.11
N ILE A 250 -4.86 10.88 2.56
CA ILE A 250 -6.05 10.99 1.71
C ILE A 250 -7.30 10.96 2.58
N THR A 251 -8.16 11.94 2.40
CA THR A 251 -9.37 12.20 3.19
C THR A 251 -10.58 12.39 2.29
N ILE A 252 -11.76 12.41 2.89
CA ILE A 252 -13.03 12.78 2.25
C ILE A 252 -13.35 14.22 2.65
N MET A 253 -13.61 15.09 1.67
CA MET A 253 -13.92 16.51 1.89
C MET A 253 -15.44 16.71 1.91
N LEU A 254 -15.94 17.47 2.89
CA LEU A 254 -17.36 17.78 3.08
C LEU A 254 -17.55 19.28 3.34
N ARG A 255 -18.79 19.75 3.28
CA ARG A 255 -19.11 21.13 3.68
C ARG A 255 -19.02 21.29 5.21
N GLN A 256 -18.61 22.45 5.67
CA GLN A 256 -18.47 22.78 7.10
C GLN A 256 -19.73 22.47 7.94
N LYS A 257 -20.91 22.68 7.36
CA LYS A 257 -22.20 22.43 8.03
C LYS A 257 -22.58 20.95 8.18
N ASP A 258 -21.88 20.05 7.48
CA ASP A 258 -22.26 18.64 7.40
C ASP A 258 -21.51 17.77 8.47
N SER A 259 -21.37 18.29 9.67
CA SER A 259 -20.63 17.65 10.78
C SER A 259 -21.17 16.26 11.15
N VAL A 260 -22.48 16.07 11.11
CA VAL A 260 -23.12 14.76 11.38
C VAL A 260 -22.70 13.74 10.32
N LEU A 261 -22.68 14.14 9.04
CA LEU A 261 -22.25 13.28 7.94
C LEU A 261 -20.75 12.98 8.04
N THR A 262 -19.93 13.99 8.41
CA THR A 262 -18.48 13.78 8.63
C THR A 262 -18.25 12.75 9.74
N SER A 263 -18.94 12.86 10.86
CA SER A 263 -18.85 11.90 11.97
C SER A 263 -19.32 10.50 11.56
N ALA A 264 -20.35 10.39 10.71
CA ALA A 264 -20.82 9.11 10.19
C ALA A 264 -19.78 8.46 9.27
N ILE A 265 -19.16 9.23 8.38
CA ILE A 265 -18.08 8.75 7.52
C ILE A 265 -16.90 8.29 8.37
N ASP A 266 -16.49 9.05 9.40
CA ASP A 266 -15.40 8.67 10.29
C ASP A 266 -15.71 7.38 11.06
N HIS A 267 -16.97 7.22 11.53
CA HIS A 267 -17.42 5.97 12.12
C HIS A 267 -17.29 4.78 11.16
N ALA A 268 -17.75 4.95 9.92
CA ALA A 268 -17.66 3.90 8.90
C ALA A 268 -16.20 3.56 8.56
N LEU A 269 -15.34 4.55 8.35
CA LEU A 269 -13.92 4.34 8.09
C LEU A 269 -13.22 3.59 9.23
N ALA A 270 -13.50 3.96 10.49
CA ALA A 270 -12.94 3.27 11.64
C ALA A 270 -13.45 1.83 11.74
N THR A 271 -14.70 1.56 11.41
CA THR A 271 -15.26 0.21 11.42
C THR A 271 -14.69 -0.65 10.29
N LEU A 272 -14.62 -0.11 9.06
CA LEU A 272 -14.02 -0.79 7.91
C LEU A 272 -12.52 -1.08 8.12
N SER A 273 -11.81 -0.23 8.84
CA SER A 273 -10.43 -0.49 9.23
C SER A 273 -10.32 -1.64 10.24
N ARG A 274 -11.18 -1.66 11.28
CA ARG A 274 -11.16 -2.70 12.33
C ARG A 274 -11.59 -4.08 11.86
N ASN A 275 -12.60 -4.15 10.98
CA ASN A 275 -13.12 -5.42 10.48
C ASN A 275 -12.34 -5.99 9.30
N GLY A 276 -11.28 -5.29 8.85
CA GLY A 276 -10.41 -5.73 7.76
C GLY A 276 -10.94 -5.41 6.36
N ARG A 277 -12.13 -4.83 6.21
CA ARG A 277 -12.73 -4.56 4.90
C ARG A 277 -11.95 -3.50 4.12
N LEU A 278 -11.42 -2.48 4.82
CA LEU A 278 -10.55 -1.49 4.20
C LEU A 278 -9.26 -2.13 3.66
N GLN A 279 -8.69 -3.10 4.38
CA GLN A 279 -7.53 -3.88 3.95
C GLN A 279 -7.84 -4.72 2.69
N GLU A 280 -9.02 -5.34 2.60
CA GLU A 280 -9.42 -6.12 1.43
C GLU A 280 -9.51 -5.23 0.17
N ILE A 281 -10.12 -4.03 0.30
CA ILE A 281 -10.18 -3.07 -0.81
C ILE A 281 -8.77 -2.64 -1.19
N TYR A 282 -7.94 -2.31 -0.20
CA TYR A 282 -6.55 -1.90 -0.42
C TYR A 282 -5.78 -2.94 -1.24
N LEU A 283 -5.80 -4.22 -0.86
CA LEU A 283 -5.05 -5.28 -1.55
C LEU A 283 -5.53 -5.51 -2.99
N ARG A 284 -6.78 -5.19 -3.30
CA ARG A 284 -7.32 -5.27 -4.66
C ARG A 284 -6.63 -4.28 -5.62
N TYR A 285 -6.31 -3.10 -5.13
CA TYR A 285 -5.73 -2.02 -5.94
C TYR A 285 -4.22 -1.86 -5.76
N PHE A 286 -3.67 -2.35 -4.66
CA PHE A 286 -2.25 -2.23 -4.30
C PHE A 286 -1.64 -3.61 -3.96
N PRO A 287 -1.60 -4.54 -4.90
CA PRO A 287 -1.17 -5.92 -4.63
C PRO A 287 0.31 -6.03 -4.22
N TYR A 288 1.12 -5.03 -4.58
CA TYR A 288 2.53 -4.97 -4.22
C TYR A 288 2.80 -4.17 -2.93
N GLY A 289 1.76 -3.61 -2.35
CA GLY A 289 1.82 -2.77 -1.16
C GLY A 289 2.44 -1.39 -1.39
N LEU A 290 2.08 -0.47 -0.51
CA LEU A 290 2.73 0.84 -0.38
C LEU A 290 3.63 0.87 0.87
N TYR A 291 3.33 -0.02 1.83
CA TYR A 291 3.92 -0.11 3.15
C TYR A 291 4.82 -1.33 3.31
#